data_29972e6e656adb75784b7de103fac3fa
#
_entry.id   29972e6e656adb75784b7de103fac3fa
#
_cell.length_a   1.000
_cell.length_b   1.000
_cell.length_c   1.000
_cell.angle_alpha   90.00
_cell.angle_beta   90.00
_cell.angle_gamma   90.00
#
_symmetry.space_group_name_H-M   'P 1'
#
loop_
_entity.id
_entity.type
_entity.pdbx_description
1 polymer ?
#
loop_
_entity_poly.entity_id
_entity_poly.type
_entity_poly.pdbx_seq_one_letter_code
_entity_poly.pdbx_strand_id
1 'polypeptide(L)'
;MMMSSTSSRNSSSIIAVDDKDRVQKVVVSFSTLTVREYPRCIGYDTVTSVGGPPISMERYHQNEISYTSVDEYEAIIHSNSISKKSSRSLFELKLPSKQRDDILRQHGYSLAERQNATKQSTITRNQRKKSNKGQGRSNNRSFFNSIKKSLFSNKKVVSPA
;
A
#
# COMPACT_ATOMS: atom_id res chain seq x y z
N MET A 1 -41.03 -1.46 2.00
CA MET A 1 -40.38 -2.71 2.37
C MET A 1 -39.06 -2.36 3.02
N MET A 2 -39.02 -2.39 4.35
CA MET A 2 -37.81 -2.00 5.13
C MET A 2 -36.96 -3.25 5.30
N MET A 3 -35.72 -3.23 4.78
CA MET A 3 -34.74 -4.29 5.04
C MET A 3 -33.86 -3.90 6.22
N SER A 4 -34.00 -4.62 7.32
CA SER A 4 -33.18 -4.49 8.52
C SER A 4 -31.81 -5.16 8.27
N SER A 5 -30.76 -4.36 8.35
CA SER A 5 -29.37 -4.83 8.33
C SER A 5 -28.99 -5.37 9.71
N THR A 6 -28.84 -6.69 9.82
CA THR A 6 -28.28 -7.33 11.00
C THR A 6 -26.76 -7.24 10.96
N SER A 7 -26.20 -6.40 11.81
CA SER A 7 -24.76 -6.32 12.09
C SER A 7 -24.35 -7.54 12.90
N SER A 8 -23.68 -8.51 12.29
CA SER A 8 -23.06 -9.63 12.99
C SER A 8 -21.76 -9.16 13.65
N ARG A 9 -21.78 -9.02 14.98
CA ARG A 9 -20.58 -8.73 15.78
C ARG A 9 -19.77 -10.01 15.93
N ASN A 10 -18.56 -10.03 15.36
CA ASN A 10 -17.58 -11.08 15.64
C ASN A 10 -17.12 -10.96 17.09
N SER A 11 -17.55 -11.89 17.92
CA SER A 11 -17.10 -12.01 19.31
C SER A 11 -15.74 -12.70 19.31
N SER A 12 -14.66 -11.94 19.46
CA SER A 12 -13.36 -12.48 19.84
C SER A 12 -13.40 -12.80 21.34
N SER A 13 -13.48 -14.07 21.70
CA SER A 13 -13.37 -14.52 23.08
C SER A 13 -11.91 -14.46 23.55
N ILE A 14 -11.62 -13.51 24.46
CA ILE A 14 -10.37 -13.45 25.21
C ILE A 14 -10.54 -14.41 26.40
N ILE A 15 -9.77 -15.48 26.45
CA ILE A 15 -9.72 -16.40 27.60
C ILE A 15 -8.61 -15.93 28.53
N ALA A 16 -8.95 -15.70 29.80
CA ALA A 16 -8.04 -15.34 30.86
C ALA A 16 -7.04 -16.47 31.15
N VAL A 17 -5.79 -16.09 31.39
CA VAL A 17 -4.65 -17.00 31.64
C VAL A 17 -4.59 -17.28 33.14
N ASP A 18 -4.60 -18.54 33.56
CA ASP A 18 -4.20 -18.99 34.90
C ASP A 18 -2.75 -19.51 34.86
N ASP A 19 -2.03 -19.14 35.90
CA ASP A 19 -0.57 -19.16 36.02
C ASP A 19 -0.05 -20.59 36.34
N LYS A 20 0.56 -21.25 35.36
CA LYS A 20 1.65 -22.25 35.52
C LYS A 20 2.14 -22.72 34.14
N ASP A 21 3.32 -22.31 33.74
CA ASP A 21 4.27 -22.88 32.75
C ASP A 21 3.75 -23.85 31.64
N ARG A 22 2.62 -23.55 31.05
CA ARG A 22 2.14 -24.21 29.84
C ARG A 22 1.97 -23.18 28.73
N VAL A 23 2.94 -23.11 27.82
CA VAL A 23 2.79 -22.34 26.60
C VAL A 23 1.53 -22.81 25.87
N GLN A 24 0.42 -22.12 26.11
CA GLN A 24 -0.82 -22.38 25.38
C GLN A 24 -0.65 -21.86 23.96
N LYS A 25 -0.68 -22.80 23.02
CA LYS A 25 -0.68 -22.46 21.58
C LYS A 25 -2.01 -21.79 21.28
N VAL A 26 -1.98 -20.46 21.11
CA VAL A 26 -3.15 -19.70 20.65
C VAL A 26 -3.43 -20.09 19.20
N VAL A 27 -4.54 -20.77 18.97
CA VAL A 27 -5.01 -21.10 17.62
C VAL A 27 -5.99 -20.02 17.21
N VAL A 28 -5.64 -19.26 16.17
CA VAL A 28 -6.52 -18.29 15.54
C VAL A 28 -7.30 -19.03 14.45
N SER A 29 -8.63 -19.05 14.56
CA SER A 29 -9.51 -19.62 13.54
C SER A 29 -10.39 -18.52 12.93
N PHE A 30 -10.62 -18.59 11.62
CA PHE A 30 -11.52 -17.71 10.89
C PHE A 30 -12.77 -18.50 10.50
N SER A 31 -13.95 -17.98 10.84
CA SER A 31 -15.23 -18.70 10.59
C SER A 31 -15.76 -18.49 9.18
N THR A 32 -15.61 -17.29 8.63
CA THR A 32 -16.11 -16.94 7.29
C THR A 32 -15.15 -16.03 6.57
N LEU A 33 -15.03 -16.20 5.24
CA LEU A 33 -14.24 -15.35 4.36
C LEU A 33 -15.17 -14.74 3.31
N THR A 34 -15.22 -13.41 3.23
CA THR A 34 -15.94 -12.69 2.18
C THR A 34 -14.94 -12.06 1.21
N VAL A 35 -15.00 -12.49 -0.03
CA VAL A 35 -14.15 -11.95 -1.12
C VAL A 35 -14.97 -10.98 -1.96
N ARG A 36 -14.48 -9.75 -2.08
CA ARG A 36 -15.09 -8.70 -2.90
C ARG A 36 -14.21 -8.37 -4.08
N GLU A 37 -14.79 -8.41 -5.26
CA GLU A 37 -14.11 -8.05 -6.50
C GLU A 37 -14.46 -6.63 -6.92
N TYR A 38 -13.43 -5.81 -7.10
CA TYR A 38 -13.58 -4.41 -7.50
C TYR A 38 -13.09 -4.22 -8.93
N PRO A 39 -13.86 -3.50 -9.79
CA PRO A 39 -13.39 -3.10 -11.11
C PRO A 39 -12.12 -2.25 -11.01
N ARG A 40 -11.30 -2.32 -12.01
CA ARG A 40 -10.10 -1.48 -12.11
C ARG A 40 -10.43 -0.17 -12.80
N CYS A 41 -9.92 0.92 -12.24
CA CYS A 41 -10.11 2.26 -12.77
C CYS A 41 -8.80 3.05 -12.84
N ILE A 42 -8.85 4.23 -13.46
CA ILE A 42 -7.73 5.18 -13.41
C ILE A 42 -7.58 5.71 -11.98
N GLY A 43 -6.37 5.60 -11.43
CA GLY A 43 -6.07 6.06 -10.08
C GLY A 43 -5.51 7.49 -10.07
N TYR A 44 -6.36 8.50 -10.01
CA TYR A 44 -5.91 9.90 -10.01
C TYR A 44 -5.05 10.27 -8.80
N ASP A 45 -5.27 9.64 -7.65
CA ASP A 45 -4.54 9.86 -6.40
C ASP A 45 -3.29 8.97 -6.26
N THR A 46 -3.10 8.01 -7.15
CA THR A 46 -1.99 7.08 -7.11
C THR A 46 -0.81 7.57 -7.91
N VAL A 47 0.40 7.44 -7.35
CA VAL A 47 1.65 7.81 -8.02
C VAL A 47 2.44 6.56 -8.32
N THR A 48 2.62 6.29 -9.60
CA THR A 48 3.40 5.13 -10.05
C THR A 48 4.90 5.34 -9.84
N SER A 49 5.62 4.33 -9.37
CA SER A 49 7.10 4.37 -9.25
C SER A 49 7.78 4.44 -10.61
N VAL A 50 7.21 3.76 -11.60
CA VAL A 50 7.65 3.73 -13.00
C VAL A 50 6.56 4.35 -13.86
N GLY A 51 6.90 5.05 -14.94
CA GLY A 51 5.95 5.74 -15.83
C GLY A 51 4.75 4.89 -16.28
N GLY A 52 3.80 5.53 -16.95
CA GLY A 52 2.55 4.93 -17.41
C GLY A 52 1.35 5.26 -16.54
N PRO A 53 0.14 4.89 -16.97
CA PRO A 53 -1.08 5.26 -16.29
C PRO A 53 -1.17 4.57 -14.91
N PRO A 54 -1.63 5.29 -13.88
CA PRO A 54 -1.90 4.72 -12.57
C PRO A 54 -3.21 3.92 -12.60
N ILE A 55 -3.24 2.79 -11.90
CA ILE A 55 -4.44 1.98 -11.71
C ILE A 55 -4.87 2.07 -10.25
N SER A 56 -6.16 2.12 -10.04
CA SER A 56 -6.86 1.99 -8.75
C SER A 56 -8.00 0.98 -8.86
N MET A 57 -8.78 0.87 -7.82
CA MET A 57 -10.01 0.09 -7.76
C MET A 57 -11.19 1.05 -7.65
N GLU A 58 -12.32 0.68 -8.25
CA GLU A 58 -13.59 1.39 -8.08
C GLU A 58 -14.03 1.36 -6.61
N ARG A 59 -14.89 2.30 -6.25
CA ARG A 59 -15.41 2.39 -4.88
C ARG A 59 -16.40 1.27 -4.56
N TYR A 60 -17.11 0.78 -5.57
CA TYR A 60 -18.14 -0.23 -5.42
C TYR A 60 -17.64 -1.55 -6.00
N HIS A 61 -17.86 -2.64 -5.27
CA HIS A 61 -17.56 -3.99 -5.74
C HIS A 61 -18.60 -4.45 -6.75
N GLN A 62 -18.18 -5.26 -7.71
CA GLN A 62 -19.07 -5.89 -8.70
C GLN A 62 -19.61 -7.23 -8.18
N ASN A 63 -18.74 -8.00 -7.55
CA ASN A 63 -19.07 -9.33 -7.04
C ASN A 63 -18.70 -9.43 -5.57
N GLU A 64 -19.51 -10.20 -4.84
CA GLU A 64 -19.24 -10.59 -3.46
C GLU A 64 -19.50 -12.08 -3.31
N ILE A 65 -18.52 -12.85 -2.87
CA ILE A 65 -18.60 -14.28 -2.67
C ILE A 65 -18.20 -14.59 -1.24
N SER A 66 -19.04 -15.32 -0.51
CA SER A 66 -18.74 -15.74 0.86
C SER A 66 -18.41 -17.23 0.90
N TYR A 67 -17.35 -17.57 1.63
CA TYR A 67 -16.89 -18.92 1.87
C TYR A 67 -17.03 -19.26 3.35
N THR A 68 -17.27 -20.52 3.67
CA THR A 68 -17.47 -20.99 5.06
C THR A 68 -16.16 -21.00 5.83
N SER A 69 -15.01 -21.14 5.15
CA SER A 69 -13.68 -21.13 5.75
C SER A 69 -12.61 -20.65 4.77
N VAL A 70 -11.44 -20.32 5.31
CA VAL A 70 -10.26 -20.02 4.50
C VAL A 70 -9.79 -21.25 3.72
N ASP A 71 -9.87 -22.43 4.34
CA ASP A 71 -9.45 -23.68 3.71
C ASP A 71 -10.29 -24.03 2.47
N GLU A 72 -11.60 -23.77 2.52
CA GLU A 72 -12.50 -23.93 1.37
C GLU A 72 -12.07 -23.01 0.22
N TYR A 73 -11.81 -21.74 0.52
CA TYR A 73 -11.34 -20.78 -0.47
C TYR A 73 -10.01 -21.19 -1.10
N GLU A 74 -9.03 -21.61 -0.28
CA GLU A 74 -7.75 -22.10 -0.76
C GLU A 74 -7.87 -23.35 -1.62
N ALA A 75 -8.72 -24.31 -1.23
CA ALA A 75 -8.98 -25.51 -2.02
C ALA A 75 -9.54 -25.17 -3.41
N ILE A 76 -10.47 -24.20 -3.50
CA ILE A 76 -11.03 -23.75 -4.77
C ILE A 76 -9.98 -23.06 -5.64
N ILE A 77 -9.16 -22.18 -5.06
CA ILE A 77 -8.08 -21.53 -5.81
C ILE A 77 -7.04 -22.54 -6.30
N HIS A 78 -6.66 -23.50 -5.46
CA HIS A 78 -5.71 -24.54 -5.84
C HIS A 78 -6.26 -25.47 -6.92
N SER A 79 -7.54 -25.79 -6.90
CA SER A 79 -8.17 -26.62 -7.94
C SER A 79 -8.29 -25.88 -9.28
N ASN A 80 -8.53 -24.56 -9.26
CA ASN A 80 -8.66 -23.73 -10.45
C ASN A 80 -7.32 -23.26 -11.02
N SER A 81 -6.25 -23.26 -10.22
CA SER A 81 -4.92 -22.89 -10.69
C SER A 81 -4.23 -24.08 -11.36
N ILE A 82 -4.40 -24.21 -12.67
CA ILE A 82 -3.67 -25.15 -13.54
C ILE A 82 -2.14 -24.86 -13.52
N SER A 83 -1.70 -23.78 -12.96
CA SER A 83 -0.30 -23.41 -12.81
C SER A 83 0.16 -23.46 -11.35
N LYS A 84 0.97 -24.47 -11.04
CA LYS A 84 1.64 -24.72 -9.74
C LYS A 84 2.62 -23.62 -9.29
N LYS A 85 2.29 -22.33 -9.41
CA LYS A 85 3.12 -21.28 -8.83
C LYS A 85 2.55 -20.90 -7.46
N SER A 86 3.04 -21.58 -6.44
CA SER A 86 2.60 -21.38 -5.05
C SER A 86 2.97 -20.03 -4.44
N SER A 87 3.83 -19.24 -5.08
CA SER A 87 4.09 -17.85 -4.69
C SER A 87 4.53 -17.02 -5.89
N ARG A 88 3.93 -15.84 -6.04
CA ARG A 88 4.37 -14.86 -7.04
C ARG A 88 5.66 -14.22 -6.59
N SER A 89 6.62 -14.07 -7.49
CA SER A 89 7.82 -13.30 -7.20
C SER A 89 7.48 -11.82 -7.01
N LEU A 90 8.33 -11.07 -6.30
CA LEU A 90 8.15 -9.62 -6.12
C LEU A 90 8.07 -8.85 -7.44
N PHE A 91 8.69 -9.37 -8.50
CA PHE A 91 8.60 -8.78 -9.85
C PHE A 91 7.25 -9.01 -10.49
N GLU A 92 6.62 -10.16 -10.26
CA GLU A 92 5.28 -10.49 -10.78
C GLU A 92 4.16 -9.70 -10.07
N LEU A 93 4.42 -9.21 -8.86
CA LEU A 93 3.50 -8.33 -8.14
C LEU A 93 3.46 -6.90 -8.70
N LYS A 94 4.48 -6.50 -9.47
CA LYS A 94 4.53 -5.17 -10.10
C LYS A 94 4.02 -5.23 -11.51
N LEU A 95 2.89 -4.61 -11.77
CA LEU A 95 2.36 -4.47 -13.13
C LEU A 95 3.23 -3.50 -13.96
N PRO A 96 3.83 -3.95 -15.07
CA PRO A 96 4.54 -3.08 -16.01
C PRO A 96 3.61 -1.99 -16.58
N SER A 97 4.20 -0.88 -17.03
CA SER A 97 3.46 0.25 -17.61
C SER A 97 2.54 -0.18 -18.76
N LYS A 98 3.02 -1.04 -19.64
CA LYS A 98 2.26 -1.57 -20.79
C LYS A 98 1.04 -2.37 -20.33
N GLN A 99 1.21 -3.29 -19.39
CA GLN A 99 0.09 -4.09 -18.87
C GLN A 99 -0.98 -3.22 -18.20
N ARG A 100 -0.57 -2.16 -17.49
CA ARG A 100 -1.53 -1.21 -16.89
C ARG A 100 -2.31 -0.46 -17.96
N ASP A 101 -1.65 -0.05 -19.03
CA ASP A 101 -2.31 0.62 -20.16
C ASP A 101 -3.30 -0.33 -20.86
N ASP A 102 -2.91 -1.59 -21.10
CA ASP A 102 -3.77 -2.61 -21.71
C ASP A 102 -4.99 -2.92 -20.83
N ILE A 103 -4.83 -3.04 -19.52
CA ILE A 103 -5.93 -3.24 -18.58
C ILE A 103 -6.94 -2.10 -18.66
N LEU A 104 -6.47 -0.85 -18.58
CA LEU A 104 -7.38 0.31 -18.64
C LEU A 104 -8.07 0.43 -20.01
N ARG A 105 -7.40 0.05 -21.09
CA ARG A 105 -8.01 -0.04 -22.41
C ARG A 105 -9.14 -1.06 -22.47
N GLN A 106 -8.94 -2.24 -21.86
CA GLN A 106 -9.98 -3.28 -21.77
C GLN A 106 -11.18 -2.83 -20.94
N HIS A 107 -10.95 -1.98 -19.93
CA HIS A 107 -12.03 -1.37 -19.13
C HIS A 107 -12.67 -0.13 -19.79
N GLY A 108 -12.37 0.14 -21.07
CA GLY A 108 -13.05 1.18 -21.87
C GLY A 108 -12.47 2.60 -21.74
N TYR A 109 -11.36 2.79 -21.03
CA TYR A 109 -10.73 4.11 -20.93
C TYR A 109 -10.07 4.52 -22.25
N SER A 110 -10.38 5.72 -22.72
CA SER A 110 -9.84 6.29 -23.95
C SER A 110 -8.31 6.54 -23.83
N LEU A 111 -7.64 6.65 -24.98
CA LEU A 111 -6.22 6.97 -25.02
C LEU A 111 -5.91 8.32 -24.35
N ALA A 112 -6.79 9.32 -24.57
CA ALA A 112 -6.65 10.65 -24.00
C ALA A 112 -6.69 10.64 -22.46
N GLU A 113 -7.63 9.92 -21.86
CA GLU A 113 -7.75 9.77 -20.41
C GLU A 113 -6.52 9.10 -19.81
N ARG A 114 -6.05 7.99 -20.40
CA ARG A 114 -4.86 7.26 -19.95
C ARG A 114 -3.60 8.11 -20.04
N GLN A 115 -3.42 8.89 -21.11
CA GLN A 115 -2.31 9.81 -21.25
C GLN A 115 -2.38 10.96 -20.24
N ASN A 116 -3.56 11.50 -20.00
CA ASN A 116 -3.76 12.57 -19.02
C ASN A 116 -3.42 12.11 -17.61
N ALA A 117 -3.91 10.93 -17.21
CA ALA A 117 -3.58 10.30 -15.93
C ALA A 117 -2.06 10.05 -15.78
N THR A 118 -1.39 9.63 -16.87
CA THR A 118 0.07 9.45 -16.89
C THR A 118 0.81 10.77 -16.66
N LYS A 119 0.38 11.85 -17.30
CA LYS A 119 0.96 13.19 -17.12
C LYS A 119 0.79 13.67 -15.69
N GLN A 120 -0.41 13.56 -15.11
CA GLN A 120 -0.70 13.96 -13.73
C GLN A 120 0.14 13.17 -12.71
N SER A 121 0.20 11.86 -12.84
CA SER A 121 1.03 11.00 -11.99
C SER A 121 2.52 11.38 -12.08
N THR A 122 3.02 11.75 -13.27
CA THR A 122 4.41 12.17 -13.47
C THR A 122 4.69 13.52 -12.81
N ILE A 123 3.77 14.49 -12.93
CA ILE A 123 3.88 15.80 -12.27
C ILE A 123 3.96 15.63 -10.76
N THR A 124 3.02 14.89 -10.17
CA THR A 124 2.98 14.63 -8.73
C THR A 124 4.26 13.92 -8.24
N ARG A 125 4.75 12.93 -8.98
CA ARG A 125 6.01 12.25 -8.67
C ARG A 125 7.20 13.22 -8.65
N ASN A 126 7.28 14.11 -9.63
CA ASN A 126 8.35 15.09 -9.72
C ASN A 126 8.27 16.14 -8.59
N GLN A 127 7.07 16.55 -8.20
CA GLN A 127 6.85 17.43 -7.05
C GLN A 127 7.34 16.77 -5.75
N ARG A 128 6.96 15.51 -5.49
CA ARG A 128 7.45 14.75 -4.32
C ARG A 128 8.97 14.62 -4.29
N LYS A 129 9.61 14.38 -5.46
CA LYS A 129 11.07 14.32 -5.54
C LYS A 129 11.74 15.66 -5.22
N LYS A 130 11.14 16.78 -5.65
CA LYS A 130 11.64 18.13 -5.34
C LYS A 130 11.53 18.43 -3.85
N SER A 131 10.40 18.15 -3.23
CA SER A 131 10.18 18.37 -1.80
C SER A 131 11.17 17.58 -0.95
N ASN A 132 11.40 16.30 -1.25
CA ASN A 132 12.38 15.48 -0.53
C ASN A 132 13.82 16.00 -0.66
N LYS A 133 14.21 16.54 -1.84
CA LYS A 133 15.53 17.16 -2.01
C LYS A 133 15.67 18.47 -1.22
N GLY A 134 14.59 19.22 -1.06
CA GLY A 134 14.56 20.46 -0.28
C GLY A 134 14.76 20.21 1.22
N GLN A 135 14.13 19.22 1.78
CA GLN A 135 14.26 18.89 3.19
C GLN A 135 15.66 18.40 3.58
N GLY A 136 16.28 17.56 2.78
CA GLY A 136 17.65 17.07 3.04
C GLY A 136 18.71 18.18 3.02
N ARG A 137 18.56 19.20 2.17
CA ARG A 137 19.49 20.34 2.11
C ARG A 137 19.32 21.33 3.26
N SER A 138 18.10 21.55 3.74
CA SER A 138 17.84 22.48 4.85
C SER A 138 18.44 21.96 6.16
N ASN A 139 18.22 20.69 6.49
CA ASN A 139 18.70 20.10 7.74
C ASN A 139 20.24 20.04 7.82
N ASN A 140 20.91 19.68 6.72
CA ASN A 140 22.37 19.62 6.71
C ASN A 140 23.01 21.02 6.79
N ARG A 141 22.47 22.03 6.08
CA ARG A 141 23.00 23.39 6.17
C ARG A 141 22.87 24.00 7.57
N SER A 142 21.73 23.79 8.22
CA SER A 142 21.50 24.27 9.60
C SER A 142 22.45 23.59 10.59
N PHE A 143 22.63 22.28 10.47
CA PHE A 143 23.53 21.51 11.32
C PHE A 143 24.99 21.92 11.15
N PHE A 144 25.51 22.03 9.92
CA PHE A 144 26.87 22.47 9.65
C PHE A 144 27.13 23.92 10.06
N ASN A 145 26.17 24.83 9.92
CA ASN A 145 26.27 26.19 10.41
C ASN A 145 26.32 26.28 11.93
N SER A 146 25.59 25.44 12.62
CA SER A 146 25.62 25.34 14.09
C SER A 146 26.96 24.84 14.60
N ILE A 147 27.54 23.83 13.96
CA ILE A 147 28.87 23.31 14.29
C ILE A 147 29.97 24.34 14.02
N LYS A 148 29.92 25.03 12.87
CA LYS A 148 30.87 26.11 12.57
C LYS A 148 30.82 27.20 13.63
N LYS A 149 29.64 27.64 14.04
CA LYS A 149 29.46 28.67 15.07
C LYS A 149 30.06 28.25 16.41
N SER A 150 29.88 27.00 16.82
CA SER A 150 30.44 26.42 18.04
C SER A 150 31.98 26.34 18.01
N LEU A 151 32.56 25.89 16.90
CA LEU A 151 34.01 25.72 16.78
C LEU A 151 34.81 27.05 16.65
N PHE A 152 34.20 28.10 16.12
CA PHE A 152 34.87 29.38 15.94
C PHE A 152 34.54 30.41 17.02
N SER A 153 33.62 30.11 17.95
CA SER A 153 33.29 31.01 19.07
C SER A 153 34.31 30.96 20.21
N ASN A 154 35.18 29.96 20.28
CA ASN A 154 36.14 29.77 21.37
C ASN A 154 37.54 30.32 21.12
N LYS A 155 37.73 31.14 20.07
CA LYS A 155 39.00 31.89 19.87
C LYS A 155 38.83 33.35 20.23
N LYS A 156 38.64 33.68 21.48
CA LYS A 156 38.92 34.99 22.05
C LYS A 156 40.04 34.83 23.09
N VAL A 157 41.26 34.96 22.60
CA VAL A 157 42.28 35.90 22.94
C VAL A 157 42.57 36.00 24.44
N VAL A 158 43.69 35.40 24.83
CA VAL A 158 44.50 35.89 25.94
C VAL A 158 45.55 36.80 25.30
N SER A 159 45.47 38.11 25.55
CA SER A 159 46.56 39.07 25.28
C SER A 159 47.50 39.03 26.49
N PRO A 160 48.83 38.88 26.33
CA PRO A 160 49.78 39.06 27.41
C PRO A 160 49.99 40.54 27.67
N ALA A 161 50.11 40.86 28.98
CA ALA A 161 50.56 42.15 29.49
C ALA A 161 52.09 42.31 29.34
#